data_ff4b224b0e9d5de9063f152d6502f7e8
#
_entry.id   ff4b224b0e9d5de9063f152d6502f7e8
#
_cell.length_a   1.000
_cell.length_b   1.000
_cell.length_c   1.000
_cell.angle_alpha   90.00
_cell.angle_beta   90.00
_cell.angle_gamma   90.00
#
_symmetry.space_group_name_H-M   'P 1'
#
loop_
_entity.id
_entity.type
_entity.pdbx_description
1 polymer ?
#
loop_
_entity_poly.entity_id
_entity_poly.type
_entity_poly.pdbx_seq_one_letter_code
_entity_poly.pdbx_strand_id
1 'polypeptide(L)'
;GISVSVFISERFNGKVEFYPAYRTLLDMIRNAEMYGKNEIVVSSGGESNRSQVALVQRAKRYIQEMVYESFSLVNVAEYLGIHPNYLSKVFKQTEGIAFTDYACDCKMQEAKRLLLETNLKIYAIAEKLHYYDTGYFIRIFKKYYGVSPNQFRQRSE
;
A
#
# COMPACT_ATOMS: atom_id res chain seq x y z
N GLY A 1 -2.74 -16.02 -29.40
CA GLY A 1 -2.13 -16.85 -28.36
C GLY A 1 -3.20 -17.37 -27.42
N ILE A 2 -3.06 -18.62 -26.99
CA ILE A 2 -3.97 -19.25 -26.01
C ILE A 2 -3.39 -18.97 -24.63
N SER A 3 -4.16 -18.32 -23.75
CA SER A 3 -3.80 -18.20 -22.34
C SER A 3 -4.47 -19.33 -21.55
N VAL A 4 -3.70 -20.05 -20.76
CA VAL A 4 -4.20 -21.10 -19.88
C VAL A 4 -3.92 -20.67 -18.43
N SER A 5 -4.97 -20.70 -17.60
CA SER A 5 -4.85 -20.49 -16.16
C SER A 5 -5.14 -21.81 -15.44
N VAL A 6 -4.22 -22.20 -14.58
CA VAL A 6 -4.36 -23.42 -13.76
C VAL A 6 -4.45 -23.01 -12.30
N PHE A 7 -5.49 -23.48 -11.61
CA PHE A 7 -5.72 -23.24 -10.20
C PHE A 7 -5.59 -24.55 -9.44
N ILE A 8 -4.73 -24.57 -8.43
CA ILE A 8 -4.48 -25.76 -7.60
C ILE A 8 -4.81 -25.40 -6.16
N SER A 9 -5.72 -26.16 -5.55
CA SER A 9 -6.00 -26.04 -4.11
C SER A 9 -5.00 -26.84 -3.29
N GLU A 10 -4.87 -26.49 -2.02
CA GLU A 10 -4.12 -27.27 -1.05
C GLU A 10 -4.72 -28.66 -0.83
N ARG A 11 -3.86 -29.58 -0.35
CA ARG A 11 -4.30 -30.85 0.20
C ARG A 11 -5.06 -30.58 1.50
N PHE A 12 -6.29 -31.05 1.60
CA PHE A 12 -7.09 -30.95 2.81
C PHE A 12 -7.48 -32.36 3.30
N ASN A 13 -7.54 -32.50 4.61
CA ASN A 13 -7.95 -33.73 5.26
C ASN A 13 -9.37 -33.56 5.85
N GLY A 14 -10.35 -34.06 5.11
CA GLY A 14 -11.72 -34.11 5.58
C GLY A 14 -12.63 -32.94 5.20
N LYS A 15 -13.92 -33.10 5.56
CA LYS A 15 -14.99 -32.17 5.12
C LYS A 15 -14.89 -30.75 5.72
N VAL A 16 -14.24 -30.61 6.87
CA VAL A 16 -14.16 -29.36 7.61
C VAL A 16 -13.20 -28.36 6.91
N GLU A 17 -12.14 -28.87 6.27
CA GLU A 17 -11.14 -28.06 5.59
C GLU A 17 -11.50 -27.78 4.12
N PHE A 18 -12.43 -28.56 3.55
CA PHE A 18 -12.86 -28.40 2.16
C PHE A 18 -13.46 -27.03 1.88
N TYR A 19 -14.31 -26.53 2.74
CA TYR A 19 -15.07 -25.31 2.51
C TYR A 19 -14.17 -24.05 2.46
N PRO A 20 -13.20 -23.85 3.36
CA PRO A 20 -12.23 -22.77 3.25
C PRO A 20 -11.37 -22.86 1.98
N ALA A 21 -10.82 -24.05 1.67
CA ALA A 21 -10.01 -24.27 0.48
C ALA A 21 -10.79 -24.01 -0.82
N TYR A 22 -12.04 -24.47 -0.89
CA TYR A 22 -12.95 -24.25 -2.01
C TYR A 22 -13.27 -22.74 -2.20
N ARG A 23 -13.56 -22.01 -1.11
CA ARG A 23 -13.78 -20.56 -1.16
C ARG A 23 -12.56 -19.81 -1.68
N THR A 24 -11.38 -20.15 -1.19
CA THR A 24 -10.13 -19.56 -1.63
C THR A 24 -9.89 -19.80 -3.12
N LEU A 25 -10.14 -21.02 -3.60
CA LEU A 25 -10.04 -21.36 -5.02
C LEU A 25 -11.04 -20.57 -5.88
N LEU A 26 -12.28 -20.45 -5.43
CA LEU A 26 -13.29 -19.62 -6.13
C LEU A 26 -12.91 -18.15 -6.17
N ASP A 27 -12.34 -17.60 -5.10
CA ASP A 27 -11.85 -16.23 -5.07
C ASP A 27 -10.67 -16.04 -6.01
N MET A 28 -9.76 -16.99 -6.11
CA MET A 28 -8.67 -17.00 -7.09
C MET A 28 -9.20 -17.02 -8.52
N ILE A 29 -10.18 -17.87 -8.83
CA ILE A 29 -10.82 -17.96 -10.15
C ILE A 29 -11.54 -16.67 -10.49
N ARG A 30 -12.31 -16.10 -9.57
CA ARG A 30 -13.05 -14.85 -9.78
C ARG A 30 -12.13 -13.66 -10.00
N ASN A 31 -10.97 -13.68 -9.40
CA ASN A 31 -10.00 -12.60 -9.47
C ASN A 31 -8.80 -12.97 -10.36
N ALA A 32 -8.94 -13.95 -11.26
CA ALA A 32 -7.86 -14.43 -12.12
C ALA A 32 -7.19 -13.31 -12.94
N GLU A 33 -7.97 -12.28 -13.34
CA GLU A 33 -7.45 -11.10 -14.05
C GLU A 33 -6.60 -10.18 -13.17
N MET A 34 -6.68 -10.34 -11.84
CA MET A 34 -5.86 -9.57 -10.89
C MET A 34 -4.48 -10.17 -10.66
N TYR A 35 -4.29 -11.43 -11.04
CA TYR A 35 -2.99 -12.09 -11.02
C TYR A 35 -2.33 -11.88 -12.39
N GLY A 36 -1.08 -11.46 -12.40
CA GLY A 36 -0.33 -11.21 -13.64
C GLY A 36 -0.22 -12.47 -14.52
N LYS A 37 0.10 -12.28 -15.80
CA LYS A 37 0.40 -13.40 -16.69
C LYS A 37 1.68 -14.11 -16.21
N ASN A 38 1.67 -15.44 -16.16
CA ASN A 38 2.77 -16.30 -15.72
C ASN A 38 3.09 -16.26 -14.21
N GLU A 39 2.15 -15.90 -13.36
CA GLU A 39 2.34 -15.99 -11.91
C GLU A 39 1.83 -17.33 -11.35
N ILE A 40 2.60 -17.92 -10.44
CA ILE A 40 2.16 -19.03 -9.60
C ILE A 40 1.65 -18.44 -8.29
N VAL A 41 0.34 -18.43 -8.11
CA VAL A 41 -0.28 -18.00 -6.86
C VAL A 41 -0.60 -19.24 -6.03
N VAL A 42 0.12 -19.44 -4.93
CA VAL A 42 -0.13 -20.52 -3.98
C VAL A 42 -0.96 -19.98 -2.83
N SER A 43 -2.15 -20.50 -2.64
CA SER A 43 -2.96 -20.22 -1.46
C SER A 43 -2.82 -21.36 -0.46
N SER A 44 -1.91 -21.26 0.49
CA SER A 44 -1.86 -22.12 1.65
C SER A 44 -2.59 -21.46 2.82
N GLY A 45 -3.57 -22.13 3.42
CA GLY A 45 -4.52 -21.53 4.38
C GLY A 45 -3.91 -20.93 5.66
N GLY A 46 -2.66 -21.24 5.98
CA GLY A 46 -1.90 -20.62 7.08
C GLY A 46 -0.68 -19.83 6.60
N GLU A 47 -0.07 -20.23 5.49
CA GLU A 47 1.08 -19.55 4.87
C GLU A 47 0.66 -18.36 4.02
N SER A 48 -0.55 -18.38 3.45
CA SER A 48 -1.11 -17.27 2.67
C SER A 48 -1.15 -15.97 3.49
N ASN A 49 -1.56 -16.02 4.74
CA ASN A 49 -1.63 -14.84 5.59
C ASN A 49 -0.22 -14.32 5.92
N ARG A 50 0.74 -15.20 6.21
CA ARG A 50 2.14 -14.80 6.43
C ARG A 50 2.78 -14.20 5.17
N SER A 51 2.49 -14.78 4.02
CA SER A 51 2.98 -14.28 2.73
C SER A 51 2.38 -12.90 2.41
N GLN A 52 1.09 -12.69 2.64
CA GLN A 52 0.42 -11.40 2.46
C GLN A 52 0.95 -10.33 3.41
N VAL A 53 1.15 -10.68 4.69
CA VAL A 53 1.78 -9.77 5.66
C VAL A 53 3.20 -9.40 5.22
N ALA A 54 4.02 -10.36 4.80
CA ALA A 54 5.37 -10.09 4.30
C ALA A 54 5.37 -9.20 3.05
N LEU A 55 4.43 -9.41 2.13
CA LEU A 55 4.24 -8.59 0.95
C LEU A 55 3.90 -7.14 1.31
N VAL A 56 2.96 -6.94 2.22
CA VAL A 56 2.55 -5.61 2.69
C VAL A 56 3.69 -4.92 3.43
N GLN A 57 4.47 -5.64 4.23
CA GLN A 57 5.65 -5.06 4.90
C GLN A 57 6.72 -4.60 3.89
N ARG A 58 6.91 -5.34 2.78
CA ARG A 58 7.79 -4.89 1.67
C ARG A 58 7.25 -3.64 0.99
N ALA A 59 5.93 -3.57 0.74
CA ALA A 59 5.30 -2.37 0.20
C ALA A 59 5.49 -1.16 1.12
N LYS A 60 5.27 -1.32 2.43
CA LYS A 60 5.44 -0.26 3.43
C LYS A 60 6.89 0.25 3.46
N ARG A 61 7.87 -0.64 3.41
CA ARG A 61 9.28 -0.26 3.35
C ARG A 61 9.57 0.56 2.10
N TYR A 62 9.13 0.11 0.94
CA TYR A 62 9.29 0.86 -0.31
C TYR A 62 8.69 2.27 -0.22
N ILE A 63 7.46 2.41 0.31
CA ILE A 63 6.81 3.71 0.49
C ILE A 63 7.65 4.63 1.38
N GLN A 64 8.19 4.12 2.48
CA GLN A 64 9.02 4.90 3.42
C GLN A 64 10.36 5.33 2.79
N GLU A 65 11.01 4.44 2.04
CA GLU A 65 12.25 4.73 1.32
C GLU A 65 12.03 5.76 0.20
N MET A 66 10.88 5.71 -0.47
CA MET A 66 10.53 6.58 -1.59
C MET A 66 9.67 7.79 -1.19
N VAL A 67 9.63 8.17 0.09
CA VAL A 67 8.77 9.26 0.57
C VAL A 67 9.07 10.60 -0.10
N TYR A 68 10.32 10.80 -0.54
CA TYR A 68 10.78 11.97 -1.26
C TYR A 68 10.72 11.83 -2.79
N GLU A 69 10.16 10.74 -3.29
CA GLU A 69 10.02 10.49 -4.71
C GLU A 69 8.55 10.49 -5.13
N SER A 70 8.32 10.61 -6.42
CA SER A 70 6.99 10.40 -6.97
C SER A 70 6.76 8.90 -7.13
N PHE A 71 5.80 8.35 -6.40
CA PHE A 71 5.42 6.96 -6.54
C PHE A 71 3.90 6.80 -6.55
N SER A 72 3.45 5.71 -7.11
CA SER A 72 2.05 5.31 -7.18
C SER A 72 1.87 3.85 -6.76
N LEU A 73 0.62 3.43 -6.57
CA LEU A 73 0.29 2.01 -6.37
C LEU A 73 0.88 1.12 -7.48
N VAL A 74 0.89 1.62 -8.73
CA VAL A 74 1.42 0.88 -9.88
C VAL A 74 2.92 0.68 -9.73
N ASN A 75 3.68 1.72 -9.41
CA ASN A 75 5.14 1.61 -9.22
C ASN A 75 5.52 0.64 -8.10
N VAL A 76 4.78 0.67 -6.99
CA VAL A 76 5.01 -0.26 -5.87
C VAL A 76 4.67 -1.70 -6.26
N ALA A 77 3.59 -1.90 -7.00
CA ALA A 77 3.19 -3.23 -7.48
C ALA A 77 4.21 -3.80 -8.48
N GLU A 78 4.71 -2.97 -9.41
CA GLU A 78 5.79 -3.34 -10.34
C GLU A 78 7.07 -3.74 -9.59
N TYR A 79 7.48 -2.94 -8.60
CA TYR A 79 8.64 -3.28 -7.76
C TYR A 79 8.48 -4.62 -7.03
N LEU A 80 7.27 -4.93 -6.62
CA LEU A 80 6.95 -6.19 -5.93
C LEU A 80 6.72 -7.37 -6.89
N GLY A 81 6.61 -7.13 -8.21
CA GLY A 81 6.32 -8.14 -9.22
C GLY A 81 4.89 -8.66 -9.18
N ILE A 82 3.92 -7.82 -8.79
CA ILE A 82 2.50 -8.20 -8.64
C ILE A 82 1.57 -7.22 -9.34
N HIS A 83 0.32 -7.65 -9.55
CA HIS A 83 -0.69 -6.77 -10.13
C HIS A 83 -1.16 -5.69 -9.14
N PRO A 84 -1.35 -4.41 -9.57
CA PRO A 84 -1.76 -3.30 -8.68
C PRO A 84 -3.06 -3.56 -7.92
N ASN A 85 -4.06 -4.17 -8.57
CA ASN A 85 -5.34 -4.50 -7.91
C ASN A 85 -5.16 -5.52 -6.78
N TYR A 86 -4.24 -6.48 -6.96
CA TYR A 86 -3.92 -7.45 -5.92
C TYR A 86 -3.25 -6.75 -4.73
N LEU A 87 -2.25 -5.90 -4.98
CA LEU A 87 -1.61 -5.10 -3.93
C LEU A 87 -2.63 -4.26 -3.16
N SER A 88 -3.52 -3.54 -3.87
CA SER A 88 -4.56 -2.71 -3.25
C SER A 88 -5.47 -3.50 -2.32
N LYS A 89 -5.93 -4.69 -2.78
CA LYS A 89 -6.81 -5.58 -2.01
C LYS A 89 -6.10 -6.10 -0.76
N VAL A 90 -4.91 -6.69 -0.94
CA VAL A 90 -4.15 -7.29 0.16
C VAL A 90 -3.73 -6.23 1.17
N PHE A 91 -3.28 -5.06 0.71
CA PHE A 91 -2.89 -3.96 1.58
C PHE A 91 -4.05 -3.54 2.48
N LYS A 92 -5.24 -3.31 1.90
CA LYS A 92 -6.44 -2.95 2.67
C LYS A 92 -6.90 -4.06 3.63
N GLN A 93 -6.79 -5.33 3.23
CA GLN A 93 -7.14 -6.46 4.09
C GLN A 93 -6.19 -6.61 5.28
N THR A 94 -4.90 -6.35 5.08
CA THR A 94 -3.86 -6.53 6.11
C THR A 94 -3.76 -5.32 7.05
N GLU A 95 -3.80 -4.09 6.52
CA GLU A 95 -3.60 -2.86 7.29
C GLU A 95 -4.92 -2.20 7.72
N GLY A 96 -6.06 -2.62 7.18
CA GLY A 96 -7.38 -2.01 7.44
C GLY A 96 -7.62 -0.68 6.74
N ILE A 97 -6.61 -0.07 6.13
CA ILE A 97 -6.67 1.22 5.42
C ILE A 97 -6.25 1.07 3.96
N ALA A 98 -6.66 2.02 3.11
CA ALA A 98 -6.25 2.00 1.71
C ALA A 98 -4.75 2.33 1.57
N PHE A 99 -4.12 1.80 0.52
CA PHE A 99 -2.73 2.09 0.17
C PHE A 99 -2.46 3.61 0.05
N THR A 100 -3.38 4.34 -0.57
CA THR A 100 -3.27 5.80 -0.76
C THR A 100 -3.30 6.57 0.57
N ASP A 101 -4.10 6.09 1.52
CA ASP A 101 -4.19 6.72 2.84
C ASP A 101 -2.90 6.49 3.63
N TYR A 102 -2.34 5.27 3.58
CA TYR A 102 -1.05 4.97 4.18
C TYR A 102 0.09 5.80 3.56
N ALA A 103 0.13 5.89 2.23
CA ALA A 103 1.13 6.70 1.53
C ALA A 103 1.03 8.18 1.89
N CYS A 104 -0.19 8.69 2.01
CA CYS A 104 -0.44 10.06 2.48
C CYS A 104 0.02 10.26 3.93
N ASP A 105 -0.26 9.30 4.81
CA ASP A 105 0.18 9.32 6.21
C ASP A 105 1.71 9.39 6.32
N CYS A 106 2.45 8.56 5.58
CA CYS A 106 3.91 8.61 5.54
C CYS A 106 4.43 10.00 5.12
N LYS A 107 3.84 10.60 4.07
CA LYS A 107 4.21 11.95 3.63
C LYS A 107 3.88 13.01 4.66
N MET A 108 2.77 12.90 5.37
CA MET A 108 2.38 13.85 6.42
C MET A 108 3.26 13.73 7.67
N GLN A 109 3.67 12.53 8.04
CA GLN A 109 4.62 12.31 9.12
C GLN A 109 5.98 12.93 8.79
N GLU A 110 6.45 12.75 7.54
CA GLU A 110 7.71 13.34 7.10
C GLU A 110 7.60 14.87 6.98
N ALA A 111 6.46 15.42 6.53
CA ALA A 111 6.19 16.86 6.56
C ALA A 111 6.30 17.42 7.97
N LYS A 112 5.71 16.75 8.95
CA LYS A 112 5.82 17.11 10.37
C LYS A 112 7.29 17.14 10.82
N ARG A 113 8.06 16.09 10.51
CA ARG A 113 9.48 16.02 10.84
C ARG A 113 10.27 17.20 10.24
N LEU A 114 10.09 17.47 8.94
CA LEU A 114 10.75 18.58 8.26
C LEU A 114 10.37 19.97 8.84
N LEU A 115 9.13 20.14 9.28
CA LEU A 115 8.68 21.38 9.93
C LEU A 115 9.37 21.62 11.28
N LEU A 116 9.64 20.54 12.03
CA LEU A 116 10.25 20.61 13.37
C LEU A 116 11.77 20.68 13.32
N GLU A 117 12.38 19.95 12.38
CA GLU A 117 13.84 19.76 12.37
C GLU A 117 14.56 20.71 11.40
N THR A 118 13.79 21.44 10.56
CA THR A 118 14.39 22.31 9.53
C THR A 118 13.70 23.66 9.42
N ASN A 119 14.42 24.65 8.90
CA ASN A 119 13.89 25.99 8.58
C ASN A 119 13.35 26.08 7.12
N LEU A 120 13.07 24.93 6.48
CA LEU A 120 12.54 24.92 5.11
C LEU A 120 11.20 25.65 5.03
N LYS A 121 11.04 26.47 3.99
CA LYS A 121 9.76 27.14 3.71
C LYS A 121 8.69 26.10 3.36
N ILE A 122 7.43 26.41 3.63
CA ILE A 122 6.31 25.46 3.44
C ILE A 122 6.24 24.96 2.00
N TYR A 123 6.44 25.84 1.01
CA TYR A 123 6.45 25.43 -0.39
C TYR A 123 7.59 24.44 -0.72
N ALA A 124 8.78 24.64 -0.12
CA ALA A 124 9.91 23.74 -0.32
C ALA A 124 9.68 22.35 0.32
N ILE A 125 8.97 22.29 1.44
CA ILE A 125 8.53 21.01 2.04
C ILE A 125 7.51 20.32 1.12
N ALA A 126 6.52 21.07 0.60
CA ALA A 126 5.53 20.54 -0.33
C ALA A 126 6.20 19.98 -1.59
N GLU A 127 7.10 20.72 -2.20
CA GLU A 127 7.87 20.31 -3.38
C GLU A 127 8.70 19.04 -3.10
N LYS A 128 9.44 19.04 -1.98
CA LYS A 128 10.27 17.90 -1.55
C LYS A 128 9.46 16.61 -1.37
N LEU A 129 8.19 16.72 -0.98
CA LEU A 129 7.27 15.59 -0.82
C LEU A 129 6.42 15.33 -2.08
N HIS A 130 6.81 15.93 -3.22
CA HIS A 130 6.11 15.82 -4.50
C HIS A 130 4.64 16.23 -4.48
N TYR A 131 4.33 17.31 -3.76
CA TYR A 131 3.06 18.03 -3.90
C TYR A 131 3.25 19.20 -4.88
N TYR A 132 2.69 19.09 -6.07
CA TYR A 132 2.76 20.12 -7.11
C TYR A 132 2.04 21.42 -6.72
N ASP A 133 1.01 21.33 -5.88
CA ASP A 133 0.24 22.47 -5.37
C ASP A 133 0.45 22.60 -3.86
N THR A 134 1.14 23.68 -3.47
CA THR A 134 1.37 24.01 -2.05
C THR A 134 0.06 24.24 -1.29
N GLY A 135 -0.96 24.80 -1.93
CA GLY A 135 -2.28 25.02 -1.33
C GLY A 135 -2.98 23.68 -1.01
N TYR A 136 -2.87 22.73 -1.91
CA TYR A 136 -3.36 21.36 -1.69
C TYR A 136 -2.63 20.69 -0.53
N PHE A 137 -1.29 20.79 -0.50
CA PHE A 137 -0.48 20.30 0.63
C PHE A 137 -0.94 20.88 1.96
N ILE A 138 -1.12 22.22 2.04
CA ILE A 138 -1.56 22.89 3.27
C ILE A 138 -2.94 22.39 3.72
N ARG A 139 -3.88 22.16 2.79
CA ARG A 139 -5.20 21.62 3.10
C ARG A 139 -5.13 20.21 3.67
N ILE A 140 -4.31 19.32 3.07
CA ILE A 140 -4.12 17.94 3.56
C ILE A 140 -3.47 17.94 4.93
N PHE A 141 -2.40 18.73 5.11
CA PHE A 141 -1.71 18.85 6.40
C PHE A 141 -2.65 19.32 7.50
N LYS A 142 -3.46 20.36 7.21
CA LYS A 142 -4.47 20.86 8.16
C LYS A 142 -5.53 19.80 8.47
N LYS A 143 -5.97 19.01 7.49
CA LYS A 143 -6.91 17.89 7.72
C LYS A 143 -6.31 16.84 8.66
N TYR A 144 -5.01 16.56 8.55
CA TYR A 144 -4.30 15.57 9.36
C TYR A 144 -4.03 16.04 10.79
N TYR A 145 -3.53 17.25 10.95
CA TYR A 145 -3.03 17.77 12.24
C TYR A 145 -3.91 18.82 12.87
N GLY A 146 -5.03 19.19 12.23
CA GLY A 146 -5.98 20.18 12.74
C GLY A 146 -5.55 21.63 12.57
N VAL A 147 -4.28 21.89 12.28
CA VAL A 147 -3.70 23.24 12.11
C VAL A 147 -2.88 23.32 10.83
N SER A 148 -2.66 24.55 10.31
CA SER A 148 -1.80 24.74 9.14
C SER A 148 -0.33 24.46 9.46
N PRO A 149 0.52 24.15 8.45
CA PRO A 149 1.95 23.91 8.66
C PRO A 149 2.66 25.08 9.36
N ASN A 150 2.31 26.34 9.03
CA ASN A 150 2.87 27.51 9.71
C ASN A 150 2.48 27.57 11.18
N GLN A 151 1.19 27.37 11.49
CA GLN A 151 0.74 27.32 12.88
C GLN A 151 1.35 26.16 13.66
N PHE A 152 1.57 25.03 12.99
CA PHE A 152 2.20 23.86 13.59
C PHE A 152 3.64 24.18 14.00
N ARG A 153 4.44 24.80 13.13
CA ARG A 153 5.81 25.24 13.43
C ARG A 153 5.87 26.22 14.59
N GLN A 154 5.04 27.28 14.60
CA GLN A 154 5.00 28.28 15.66
C GLN A 154 4.64 27.74 17.04
N ARG A 155 3.89 26.64 17.13
CA ARG A 155 3.54 26.03 18.41
C ARG A 155 4.63 25.13 18.98
N SER A 156 5.62 24.82 18.18
CA SER A 156 6.71 23.90 18.53
C SER A 156 8.03 24.64 18.80
N GLU A 157 8.06 25.96 18.55
CA GLU A 157 9.10 26.90 19.00
C GLU A 157 8.78 27.40 20.41
#